data_dbbce1fd25beb808194fcaa2b19521a8
#
_entry.id   dbbce1fd25beb808194fcaa2b19521a8
#
_cell.length_a   1.000
_cell.length_b   1.000
_cell.length_c   1.000
_cell.angle_alpha   90.00
_cell.angle_beta   90.00
_cell.angle_gamma   90.00
#
_symmetry.space_group_name_H-M   'P 1'
#
loop_
_entity.id
_entity.type
_entity.pdbx_description
1 polymer ?
#
loop_
_entity_poly.entity_id
_entity_poly.type
_entity_poly.pdbx_seq_one_letter_code
_entity_poly.pdbx_strand_id
1 'polypeptide(L)'
;MPVVVDKDTNAAALGLAVGGEEGAAGRSFAYLHLGTGLGAGLVIDGSVHRGARTGAGEFGHQVIQLDGPLCECGNRGCVEVLCLGAVGRGEVAEAARVLGVAAGNLVGLLDIDVVLLGGRTVSGAPEAYVSGVGEVLGALARREGAGGDAVPVRVAPRGERIVAEGAAQLLLAPLFGRGDA
;
A
#
# COMPACT_ATOMS: atom_id res chain seq x y z
N MET A 1 14.62 -27.38 8.79
CA MET A 1 13.64 -26.85 7.84
C MET A 1 14.01 -25.39 7.58
N PRO A 2 14.16 -24.93 6.34
CA PRO A 2 14.47 -23.54 6.08
C PRO A 2 13.30 -22.66 6.55
N VAL A 3 13.64 -21.52 7.15
CA VAL A 3 12.66 -20.49 7.59
C VAL A 3 12.96 -19.23 6.79
N VAL A 4 11.93 -18.67 6.17
CA VAL A 4 12.01 -17.38 5.47
C VAL A 4 11.14 -16.37 6.24
N VAL A 5 11.65 -15.17 6.46
CA VAL A 5 10.93 -14.10 7.15
C VAL A 5 10.86 -12.90 6.20
N ASP A 6 9.66 -12.35 6.04
CA ASP A 6 9.42 -11.11 5.30
C ASP A 6 8.29 -10.33 5.98
N LYS A 7 8.09 -9.07 5.59
CA LYS A 7 6.94 -8.28 6.03
C LYS A 7 5.66 -8.87 5.45
N ASP A 8 4.58 -8.79 6.19
CA ASP A 8 3.24 -9.20 5.75
C ASP A 8 2.78 -8.44 4.49
N THR A 9 3.08 -7.15 4.41
CA THR A 9 2.81 -6.32 3.24
C THR A 9 3.63 -6.71 2.01
N ASN A 10 4.89 -7.13 2.19
CA ASN A 10 5.72 -7.67 1.10
C ASN A 10 5.18 -9.03 0.62
N ALA A 11 4.78 -9.89 1.55
CA ALA A 11 4.15 -11.15 1.20
C ALA A 11 2.85 -10.92 0.41
N ALA A 12 1.99 -10.00 0.86
CA ALA A 12 0.78 -9.64 0.12
C ALA A 12 1.10 -9.11 -1.28
N ALA A 13 2.07 -8.19 -1.40
CA ALA A 13 2.49 -7.63 -2.68
C ALA A 13 3.04 -8.71 -3.63
N LEU A 14 3.81 -9.69 -3.11
CA LEU A 14 4.26 -10.84 -3.89
C LEU A 14 3.09 -11.68 -4.40
N GLY A 15 2.12 -11.98 -3.53
CA GLY A 15 0.93 -12.72 -3.90
C GLY A 15 0.13 -12.03 -5.02
N LEU A 16 0.04 -10.69 -4.99
CA LEU A 16 -0.61 -9.88 -6.03
C LEU A 16 0.19 -9.89 -7.34
N ALA A 17 1.51 -9.76 -7.26
CA ALA A 17 2.38 -9.75 -8.44
C ALA A 17 2.39 -11.11 -9.18
N VAL A 18 2.39 -12.22 -8.42
CA VAL A 18 2.42 -13.59 -8.98
C VAL A 18 1.03 -14.04 -9.43
N GLY A 19 -0.02 -13.58 -8.77
CA GLY A 19 -1.40 -13.99 -9.03
C GLY A 19 -1.93 -13.64 -10.42
N GLY A 20 -1.22 -12.84 -11.20
CA GLY A 20 -1.55 -12.51 -12.57
C GLY A 20 -2.89 -11.79 -12.76
N GLU A 21 -3.43 -11.21 -11.68
CA GLU A 21 -4.73 -10.55 -11.73
C GLU A 21 -4.69 -9.25 -12.53
N GLU A 22 -5.82 -8.93 -13.17
CA GLU A 22 -5.96 -7.74 -14.01
C GLU A 22 -5.49 -6.48 -13.30
N GLY A 23 -4.37 -5.93 -13.75
CA GLY A 23 -3.80 -4.67 -13.28
C GLY A 23 -2.54 -4.76 -12.42
N ALA A 24 -2.08 -5.94 -12.00
CA ALA A 24 -0.86 -6.08 -11.17
C ALA A 24 0.28 -6.85 -11.88
N ALA A 25 -0.02 -7.74 -12.82
CA ALA A 25 1.01 -8.55 -13.49
C ALA A 25 1.96 -7.68 -14.33
N GLY A 26 3.26 -7.74 -14.02
CA GLY A 26 4.32 -7.01 -14.73
C GLY A 26 4.30 -5.50 -14.54
N ARG A 27 3.46 -4.97 -13.66
CA ARG A 27 3.33 -3.53 -13.39
C ARG A 27 4.03 -3.12 -12.10
N SER A 28 4.29 -1.83 -11.98
CA SER A 28 4.71 -1.19 -10.74
C SER A 28 3.47 -0.79 -9.94
N PHE A 29 3.38 -1.21 -8.67
CA PHE A 29 2.23 -0.86 -7.82
C PHE A 29 2.60 -0.76 -6.34
N ALA A 30 1.76 -0.06 -5.58
CA ALA A 30 1.79 -0.08 -4.14
C ALA A 30 0.55 -0.78 -3.59
N TYR A 31 0.75 -1.77 -2.74
CA TYR A 31 -0.28 -2.35 -1.89
C TYR A 31 -0.26 -1.65 -0.54
N LEU A 32 -1.31 -0.93 -0.20
CA LEU A 32 -1.47 -0.23 1.08
C LEU A 32 -2.40 -1.04 1.99
N HIS A 33 -1.87 -1.48 3.12
CA HIS A 33 -2.60 -2.28 4.10
C HIS A 33 -2.98 -1.45 5.31
N LEU A 34 -4.26 -1.12 5.44
CA LEU A 34 -4.81 -0.43 6.61
C LEU A 34 -5.60 -1.42 7.47
N GLY A 35 -4.99 -1.84 8.56
CA GLY A 35 -5.55 -2.76 9.56
C GLY A 35 -5.47 -2.18 10.96
N THR A 36 -4.75 -2.85 11.87
CA THR A 36 -4.36 -2.31 13.19
C THR A 36 -3.22 -1.32 13.11
N GLY A 37 -2.42 -1.38 12.04
CA GLY A 37 -1.41 -0.45 11.64
C GLY A 37 -1.58 -0.12 10.15
N LEU A 38 -0.62 0.63 9.61
CA LEU A 38 -0.58 1.01 8.20
C LEU A 38 0.80 0.72 7.62
N GLY A 39 0.86 -0.16 6.65
CA GLY A 39 2.09 -0.50 5.92
C GLY A 39 1.87 -0.53 4.41
N ALA A 40 2.96 -0.61 3.65
CA ALA A 40 2.92 -0.83 2.22
C ALA A 40 3.83 -1.97 1.77
N GLY A 41 3.39 -2.68 0.74
CA GLY A 41 4.23 -3.55 -0.08
C GLY A 41 4.39 -2.92 -1.45
N LEU A 42 5.63 -2.76 -1.90
CA LEU A 42 5.96 -2.10 -3.15
C LEU A 42 6.40 -3.12 -4.19
N VAL A 43 5.84 -3.03 -5.38
CA VAL A 43 6.28 -3.81 -6.54
C VAL A 43 6.73 -2.84 -7.61
N ILE A 44 7.95 -2.99 -8.08
CA ILE A 44 8.54 -2.20 -9.16
C ILE A 44 8.96 -3.16 -10.27
N ASP A 45 8.48 -2.91 -11.47
CA ASP A 45 8.74 -3.76 -12.65
C ASP A 45 8.44 -5.25 -12.38
N GLY A 46 7.33 -5.51 -11.70
CA GLY A 46 6.88 -6.87 -11.36
C GLY A 46 7.62 -7.55 -10.22
N SER A 47 8.61 -6.88 -9.58
CA SER A 47 9.39 -7.44 -8.48
C SER A 47 9.15 -6.70 -7.16
N VAL A 48 9.06 -7.44 -6.05
CA VAL A 48 8.86 -6.83 -4.72
C VAL A 48 10.09 -6.03 -4.32
N HIS A 49 9.89 -4.74 -4.12
CA HIS A 49 10.95 -3.84 -3.68
C HIS A 49 11.09 -3.82 -2.16
N ARG A 50 12.09 -4.50 -1.65
CA ARG A 50 12.38 -4.60 -0.19
C ARG A 50 13.28 -3.49 0.32
N GLY A 51 14.00 -2.80 -0.59
CA GLY A 51 15.03 -1.83 -0.25
C GLY A 51 16.32 -2.47 0.24
N ALA A 52 17.37 -1.68 0.34
CA ALA A 52 18.72 -2.16 0.66
C ALA A 52 18.85 -2.79 2.07
N ARG A 53 17.93 -2.49 2.97
CA ARG A 53 17.91 -2.97 4.37
C ARG A 53 16.56 -3.55 4.76
N THR A 54 15.80 -4.05 3.80
CA THR A 54 14.43 -4.56 3.98
C THR A 54 13.46 -3.56 4.64
N GLY A 55 13.79 -2.26 4.58
CA GLY A 55 13.01 -1.18 5.19
C GLY A 55 12.01 -0.50 4.24
N ALA A 56 11.93 -0.89 2.98
CA ALA A 56 10.94 -0.33 2.07
C ALA A 56 9.51 -0.64 2.55
N GLY A 57 8.58 0.29 2.31
CA GLY A 57 7.18 0.08 2.70
C GLY A 57 6.81 0.51 4.12
N GLU A 58 7.68 1.21 4.86
CA GLU A 58 7.35 1.87 6.14
C GLU A 58 6.44 3.10 5.91
N PHE A 59 5.44 2.91 5.08
CA PHE A 59 4.53 3.94 4.57
C PHE A 59 3.75 4.66 5.67
N GLY A 60 3.31 3.92 6.69
CA GLY A 60 2.55 4.46 7.81
C GLY A 60 3.32 5.50 8.62
N HIS A 61 4.65 5.43 8.62
CA HIS A 61 5.50 6.36 9.36
C HIS A 61 5.97 7.57 8.55
N GLN A 62 5.47 7.74 7.34
CA GLN A 62 5.62 8.97 6.56
C GLN A 62 4.97 10.13 7.31
N VAL A 63 5.73 11.19 7.60
CA VAL A 63 5.22 12.39 8.29
C VAL A 63 4.55 13.30 7.26
N ILE A 64 3.26 13.57 7.43
CA ILE A 64 2.49 14.48 6.58
C ILE A 64 1.94 15.71 7.34
N GLN A 65 2.12 15.73 8.67
CA GLN A 65 1.73 16.85 9.53
C GLN A 65 2.80 17.06 10.60
N LEU A 66 3.68 18.05 10.43
CA LEU A 66 4.86 18.26 11.30
C LEU A 66 4.50 18.39 12.78
N ASP A 67 3.44 19.16 13.11
CA ASP A 67 2.97 19.39 14.48
C ASP A 67 1.79 18.47 14.86
N GLY A 68 1.67 17.32 14.18
CA GLY A 68 0.60 16.36 14.39
C GLY A 68 0.72 15.57 15.69
N PRO A 69 -0.22 14.64 15.93
CA PRO A 69 -0.21 13.78 17.10
C PRO A 69 1.06 12.91 17.16
N LEU A 70 1.45 12.52 18.38
CA LEU A 70 2.58 11.62 18.60
C LEU A 70 2.25 10.23 18.07
N CYS A 71 3.13 9.67 17.26
CA CYS A 71 3.06 8.29 16.75
C CYS A 71 3.88 7.36 17.67
N GLU A 72 3.53 6.07 17.73
CA GLU A 72 4.27 5.05 18.47
C GLU A 72 5.73 4.90 18.02
N CYS A 73 6.05 5.25 16.76
CA CYS A 73 7.42 5.28 16.26
C CYS A 73 8.29 6.43 16.83
N GLY A 74 7.71 7.32 17.62
CA GLY A 74 8.37 8.50 18.21
C GLY A 74 8.27 9.77 17.37
N ASN A 75 7.86 9.70 16.09
CA ASN A 75 7.61 10.88 15.26
C ASN A 75 6.24 11.51 15.55
N ARG A 76 6.01 12.72 15.02
CA ARG A 76 4.69 13.37 15.04
C ARG A 76 4.08 13.41 13.65
N GLY A 77 2.74 13.27 13.57
CA GLY A 77 1.96 13.43 12.35
C GLY A 77 2.25 12.41 11.26
N CYS A 78 2.61 11.19 11.65
CA CYS A 78 2.69 10.06 10.75
C CYS A 78 1.31 9.76 10.15
N VAL A 79 1.28 9.28 8.92
CA VAL A 79 0.05 8.86 8.23
C VAL A 79 -0.76 7.89 9.07
N GLU A 80 -0.10 6.91 9.67
CA GLU A 80 -0.73 5.89 10.50
C GLU A 80 -1.53 6.47 11.66
N VAL A 81 -0.90 7.28 12.50
CA VAL A 81 -1.59 7.87 13.67
C VAL A 81 -2.75 8.78 13.26
N LEU A 82 -2.61 9.46 12.13
CA LEU A 82 -3.68 10.32 11.58
C LEU A 82 -4.84 9.49 11.03
N CYS A 83 -4.55 8.45 10.22
CA CYS A 83 -5.56 7.54 9.69
C CYS A 83 -6.29 6.79 10.80
N LEU A 84 -5.55 6.12 11.70
CA LEU A 84 -6.16 5.34 12.78
C LEU A 84 -6.94 6.23 13.76
N GLY A 85 -6.46 7.45 14.02
CA GLY A 85 -7.18 8.43 14.81
C GLY A 85 -8.53 8.81 14.18
N ALA A 86 -8.58 9.06 12.87
CA ALA A 86 -9.81 9.33 12.15
C ALA A 86 -10.76 8.12 12.13
N VAL A 87 -10.22 6.91 11.91
CA VAL A 87 -10.99 5.64 12.01
C VAL A 87 -11.62 5.48 13.38
N GLY A 88 -10.83 5.72 14.45
CA GLY A 88 -11.32 5.62 15.83
C GLY A 88 -12.46 6.60 16.18
N ARG A 89 -12.56 7.71 15.45
CA ARG A 89 -13.68 8.67 15.56
C ARG A 89 -14.83 8.41 14.59
N GLY A 90 -14.73 7.36 13.75
CA GLY A 90 -15.72 7.05 12.71
C GLY A 90 -15.64 7.97 11.47
N GLU A 91 -14.57 8.73 11.32
CA GLU A 91 -14.36 9.71 10.25
C GLU A 91 -13.71 9.06 9.02
N VAL A 92 -14.41 8.14 8.37
CA VAL A 92 -13.88 7.34 7.25
C VAL A 92 -13.41 8.22 6.09
N ALA A 93 -14.14 9.28 5.76
CA ALA A 93 -13.77 10.21 4.69
C ALA A 93 -12.44 10.91 4.99
N GLU A 94 -12.20 11.31 6.24
CA GLU A 94 -10.94 11.91 6.65
C GLU A 94 -9.78 10.91 6.61
N ALA A 95 -10.01 9.68 7.08
CA ALA A 95 -9.02 8.61 6.99
C ALA A 95 -8.63 8.33 5.52
N ALA A 96 -9.60 8.27 4.61
CA ALA A 96 -9.37 8.07 3.19
C ALA A 96 -8.60 9.26 2.57
N ARG A 97 -8.94 10.50 2.95
CA ARG A 97 -8.23 11.70 2.51
C ARG A 97 -6.76 11.70 2.95
N VAL A 98 -6.50 11.40 4.23
CA VAL A 98 -5.13 11.29 4.79
C VAL A 98 -4.33 10.22 4.05
N LEU A 99 -4.93 9.04 3.85
CA LEU A 99 -4.32 7.95 3.08
C LEU A 99 -4.02 8.38 1.64
N GLY A 100 -4.94 9.13 1.02
CA GLY A 100 -4.78 9.68 -0.33
C GLY A 100 -3.61 10.65 -0.46
N VAL A 101 -3.40 11.54 0.52
CA VAL A 101 -2.25 12.46 0.53
C VAL A 101 -0.93 11.69 0.55
N ALA A 102 -0.83 10.68 1.42
CA ALA A 102 0.38 9.87 1.51
C ALA A 102 0.58 8.99 0.26
N ALA A 103 -0.50 8.44 -0.31
CA ALA A 103 -0.45 7.70 -1.57
C ALA A 103 0.01 8.61 -2.72
N GLY A 104 -0.43 9.87 -2.75
CA GLY A 104 0.00 10.86 -3.73
C GLY A 104 1.51 11.15 -3.66
N ASN A 105 2.06 11.28 -2.46
CA ASN A 105 3.51 11.42 -2.28
C ASN A 105 4.27 10.22 -2.86
N LEU A 106 3.75 9.00 -2.61
CA LEU A 106 4.36 7.78 -3.10
C LEU A 106 4.26 7.67 -4.63
N VAL A 107 3.11 7.99 -5.21
CA VAL A 107 2.90 8.04 -6.67
C VAL A 107 3.86 9.03 -7.32
N GLY A 108 3.98 10.25 -6.77
CA GLY A 108 4.88 11.27 -7.31
C GLY A 108 6.36 10.94 -7.20
N LEU A 109 6.76 10.03 -6.27
CA LEU A 109 8.14 9.60 -6.11
C LEU A 109 8.50 8.37 -6.94
N LEU A 110 7.56 7.44 -7.15
CA LEU A 110 7.84 6.13 -7.73
C LEU A 110 7.24 5.91 -9.11
N ASP A 111 6.35 6.81 -9.57
CA ASP A 111 5.68 6.73 -10.88
C ASP A 111 5.06 5.33 -11.13
N ILE A 112 4.22 4.90 -10.19
CA ILE A 112 3.61 3.57 -10.22
C ILE A 112 2.29 3.57 -10.99
N ASP A 113 1.91 2.40 -11.52
CA ASP A 113 0.74 2.22 -12.40
C ASP A 113 -0.60 2.15 -11.65
N VAL A 114 -0.60 1.69 -10.39
CA VAL A 114 -1.83 1.46 -9.62
C VAL A 114 -1.57 1.46 -8.11
N VAL A 115 -2.54 1.94 -7.34
CA VAL A 115 -2.60 1.81 -5.87
C VAL A 115 -3.66 0.77 -5.52
N LEU A 116 -3.25 -0.27 -4.79
CA LEU A 116 -4.12 -1.34 -4.29
C LEU A 116 -4.35 -1.17 -2.79
N LEU A 117 -5.60 -1.11 -2.37
CA LEU A 117 -5.99 -0.92 -0.97
C LEU A 117 -6.45 -2.23 -0.36
N GLY A 118 -5.98 -2.54 0.85
CA GLY A 118 -6.41 -3.73 1.60
C GLY A 118 -6.37 -3.53 3.11
N GLY A 119 -6.63 -4.62 3.84
CA GLY A 119 -6.73 -4.63 5.30
C GLY A 119 -8.17 -4.48 5.79
N ARG A 120 -8.39 -4.86 7.06
CA ARG A 120 -9.73 -4.89 7.68
C ARG A 120 -10.47 -3.57 7.62
N THR A 121 -9.77 -2.48 7.84
CA THR A 121 -10.34 -1.14 7.87
C THR A 121 -10.88 -0.74 6.51
N VAL A 122 -10.10 -1.00 5.44
CA VAL A 122 -10.56 -0.78 4.06
C VAL A 122 -11.74 -1.67 3.73
N SER A 123 -11.69 -2.96 4.11
CA SER A 123 -12.79 -3.93 3.87
C SER A 123 -14.12 -3.52 4.53
N GLY A 124 -14.07 -2.74 5.60
CA GLY A 124 -15.25 -2.20 6.27
C GLY A 124 -15.97 -1.09 5.51
N ALA A 125 -15.29 -0.37 4.60
CA ALA A 125 -15.86 0.73 3.81
C ALA A 125 -15.11 0.90 2.47
N PRO A 126 -15.04 -0.13 1.61
CA PRO A 126 -14.14 -0.17 0.46
C PRO A 126 -14.37 0.97 -0.53
N GLU A 127 -15.62 1.27 -0.82
CA GLU A 127 -15.98 2.35 -1.76
C GLU A 127 -15.54 3.73 -1.26
N ALA A 128 -15.70 4.00 0.04
CA ALA A 128 -15.29 5.27 0.63
C ALA A 128 -13.77 5.47 0.56
N TYR A 129 -12.98 4.40 0.81
CA TYR A 129 -11.53 4.47 0.70
C TYR A 129 -11.07 4.63 -0.75
N VAL A 130 -11.62 3.84 -1.68
CA VAL A 130 -11.27 3.94 -3.11
C VAL A 130 -11.62 5.33 -3.66
N SER A 131 -12.82 5.85 -3.36
CA SER A 131 -13.25 7.19 -3.79
C SER A 131 -12.38 8.28 -3.17
N GLY A 132 -12.19 8.27 -1.84
CA GLY A 132 -11.46 9.34 -1.15
C GLY A 132 -9.98 9.40 -1.50
N VAL A 133 -9.31 8.26 -1.66
CA VAL A 133 -7.93 8.20 -2.16
C VAL A 133 -7.89 8.64 -3.62
N GLY A 134 -8.80 8.14 -4.46
CA GLY A 134 -8.88 8.48 -5.88
C GLY A 134 -9.12 9.97 -6.13
N GLU A 135 -9.96 10.63 -5.31
CA GLU A 135 -10.19 12.09 -5.39
C GLU A 135 -8.90 12.88 -5.17
N VAL A 136 -8.09 12.49 -4.18
CA VAL A 136 -6.80 13.16 -3.91
C VAL A 136 -5.84 12.96 -5.07
N LEU A 137 -5.67 11.72 -5.57
CA LEU A 137 -4.80 11.44 -6.71
C LEU A 137 -5.27 12.17 -7.98
N GLY A 138 -6.58 12.23 -8.23
CA GLY A 138 -7.15 12.98 -9.32
C GLY A 138 -6.91 14.49 -9.21
N ALA A 139 -6.94 15.03 -7.98
CA ALA A 139 -6.61 16.44 -7.75
C ALA A 139 -5.13 16.73 -8.00
N LEU A 140 -4.23 15.82 -7.66
CA LEU A 140 -2.79 15.94 -7.94
C LEU A 140 -2.51 15.90 -9.43
N ALA A 141 -3.01 14.91 -10.16
CA ALA A 141 -2.83 14.78 -11.61
C ALA A 141 -3.28 16.05 -12.36
N ARG A 142 -4.40 16.65 -11.96
CA ARG A 142 -4.88 17.92 -12.54
C ARG A 142 -3.94 19.11 -12.28
N ARG A 143 -3.26 19.15 -11.14
CA ARG A 143 -2.32 20.26 -10.79
C ARG A 143 -1.01 20.15 -11.57
N GLU A 144 -0.55 18.93 -11.83
CA GLU A 144 0.70 18.69 -12.54
C GLU A 144 0.60 18.98 -14.04
N GLY A 145 -0.60 19.31 -14.54
CA GLY A 145 -0.84 19.67 -15.95
C GLY A 145 -0.58 18.50 -16.91
N ALA A 146 -0.32 17.32 -16.35
CA ALA A 146 -0.21 16.11 -17.12
C ALA A 146 -1.60 15.81 -17.70
N GLY A 147 -1.75 15.87 -19.01
CA GLY A 147 -2.97 15.46 -19.71
C GLY A 147 -3.23 13.94 -19.59
N GLY A 148 -2.66 13.29 -18.56
CA GLY A 148 -2.79 11.89 -18.25
C GLY A 148 -3.86 11.62 -17.20
N ASP A 149 -4.42 10.42 -17.25
CA ASP A 149 -5.35 9.93 -16.25
C ASP A 149 -4.64 9.79 -14.88
N ALA A 150 -5.37 10.06 -13.80
CA ALA A 150 -4.87 9.82 -12.46
C ALA A 150 -4.56 8.33 -12.26
N VAL A 151 -3.53 8.02 -11.47
CA VAL A 151 -3.22 6.64 -11.08
C VAL A 151 -4.46 5.97 -10.47
N PRO A 152 -4.93 4.85 -11.01
CA PRO A 152 -6.13 4.19 -10.53
C PRO A 152 -5.95 3.63 -9.13
N VAL A 153 -7.03 3.70 -8.33
CA VAL A 153 -7.11 3.14 -6.99
C VAL A 153 -8.12 2.00 -7.01
N ARG A 154 -7.75 0.84 -6.46
CA ARG A 154 -8.61 -0.35 -6.43
C ARG A 154 -8.50 -1.06 -5.10
N VAL A 155 -9.52 -1.82 -4.72
CA VAL A 155 -9.40 -2.79 -3.62
C VAL A 155 -8.55 -3.96 -4.09
N ALA A 156 -7.60 -4.37 -3.25
CA ALA A 156 -6.80 -5.55 -3.52
C ALA A 156 -7.71 -6.81 -3.54
N PRO A 157 -7.57 -7.67 -4.53
CA PRO A 157 -8.32 -8.91 -4.60
C PRO A 157 -7.93 -9.88 -3.48
N ARG A 158 -8.78 -10.90 -3.23
CA ARG A 158 -8.57 -12.02 -2.28
C ARG A 158 -8.58 -11.65 -0.78
N GLY A 159 -8.76 -10.39 -0.44
CA GLY A 159 -8.92 -9.95 0.96
C GLY A 159 -7.76 -10.36 1.86
N GLU A 160 -8.04 -10.85 3.07
CA GLU A 160 -7.03 -11.20 4.08
C GLU A 160 -6.15 -12.40 3.70
N ARG A 161 -6.60 -13.27 2.77
CA ARG A 161 -5.82 -14.45 2.35
C ARG A 161 -4.57 -14.10 1.54
N ILE A 162 -4.50 -12.90 0.99
CA ILE A 162 -3.39 -12.48 0.13
C ILE A 162 -2.03 -12.56 0.82
N VAL A 163 -1.97 -12.27 2.13
CA VAL A 163 -0.74 -12.38 2.93
C VAL A 163 -0.28 -13.84 3.02
N ALA A 164 -1.19 -14.76 3.33
CA ALA A 164 -0.87 -16.18 3.44
C ALA A 164 -0.49 -16.80 2.08
N GLU A 165 -1.19 -16.41 1.02
CA GLU A 165 -0.87 -16.84 -0.34
C GLU A 165 0.50 -16.34 -0.79
N GLY A 166 0.83 -15.08 -0.51
CA GLY A 166 2.14 -14.51 -0.79
C GLY A 166 3.26 -15.14 0.04
N ALA A 167 3.01 -15.41 1.33
CA ALA A 167 3.96 -16.13 2.16
C ALA A 167 4.24 -17.55 1.64
N ALA A 168 3.22 -18.25 1.13
CA ALA A 168 3.41 -19.53 0.46
C ALA A 168 4.27 -19.39 -0.82
N GLN A 169 4.10 -18.31 -1.58
CA GLN A 169 4.93 -18.04 -2.76
C GLN A 169 6.40 -17.85 -2.42
N LEU A 170 6.74 -17.23 -1.29
CA LEU A 170 8.14 -17.11 -0.84
C LEU A 170 8.84 -18.46 -0.68
N LEU A 171 8.11 -19.47 -0.20
CA LEU A 171 8.64 -20.83 -0.04
C LEU A 171 8.66 -21.62 -1.36
N LEU A 172 7.73 -21.35 -2.25
CA LEU A 172 7.55 -22.08 -3.52
C LEU A 172 8.38 -21.50 -4.66
N ALA A 173 8.70 -20.20 -4.61
CA ALA A 173 9.41 -19.50 -5.68
C ALA A 173 10.69 -20.21 -6.15
N PRO A 174 11.57 -20.71 -5.26
CA PRO A 174 12.77 -21.44 -5.68
C PRO A 174 12.46 -22.74 -6.43
N LEU A 175 11.34 -23.41 -6.13
CA LEU A 175 10.93 -24.65 -6.80
C LEU A 175 10.46 -24.41 -8.24
N PHE A 176 10.01 -23.18 -8.53
CA PHE A 176 9.55 -22.78 -9.86
C PHE A 176 10.57 -21.93 -10.62
N GLY A 177 11.83 -21.89 -10.16
CA GLY A 177 12.91 -21.17 -10.82
C GLY A 177 12.82 -19.65 -10.71
N ARG A 178 12.05 -19.14 -9.73
CA ARG A 178 11.95 -17.70 -9.42
C ARG A 178 12.91 -17.39 -8.27
N GLY A 179 14.13 -16.98 -8.59
CA GLY A 179 15.18 -16.76 -7.60
C GLY A 179 15.07 -15.48 -6.76
N ASP A 180 14.17 -14.56 -7.10
CA ASP A 180 14.08 -13.21 -6.55
C ASP A 180 12.71 -12.90 -5.91
N ALA A 181 12.03 -13.91 -5.43
CA ALA A 181 10.78 -13.74 -4.69
C ALA A 181 11.02 -13.31 -3.24
#